data_a901933a33be42e7e8c965b27bf4d98c
#
_entry.id   a901933a33be42e7e8c965b27bf4d98c
#
_cell.length_a   1.000
_cell.length_b   1.000
_cell.length_c   1.000
_cell.angle_alpha   90.00
_cell.angle_beta   90.00
_cell.angle_gamma   90.00
#
_symmetry.space_group_name_H-M   'P 1'
#
loop_
_entity.id
_entity.type
_entity.pdbx_description
1 polymer ?
#
loop_
_entity_poly.entity_id
_entity_poly.type
_entity_poly.pdbx_seq_one_letter_code
_entity_poly.pdbx_strand_id
1 'polypeptide(L)'
;HTIYGNNESQRKAENFKMVDVYNYFQDRDEKENDIFIAGDFNLYALDESFRPLYKHADKITYAIDPAIKTTIGAKGRANSYDNFFFSQKYSQEFTGSSGALDFSGDNPKLMREIISDHIPVFIVVETSKDDD
;
A
#
# COMPACT_ATOMS: atom_id res chain seq x y z
N HIS A 1 -8.43 -2.07 3.56
CA HIS A 1 -8.10 -3.40 4.09
C HIS A 1 -8.71 -4.46 3.19
N THR A 2 -7.87 -5.23 2.51
CA THR A 2 -8.31 -6.37 1.72
C THR A 2 -8.61 -7.59 2.62
N ILE A 3 -9.37 -8.54 2.11
CA ILE A 3 -9.73 -9.73 2.89
C ILE A 3 -8.46 -10.49 3.34
N TYR A 4 -8.39 -10.84 4.62
CA TYR A 4 -7.41 -11.83 5.08
C TYR A 4 -7.76 -13.21 4.54
N GLY A 5 -9.07 -13.55 4.53
CA GLY A 5 -9.62 -14.77 3.97
C GLY A 5 -9.11 -16.04 4.63
N ASN A 6 -9.63 -17.17 4.18
CA ASN A 6 -9.22 -18.49 4.68
C ASN A 6 -7.98 -19.04 3.95
N ASN A 7 -7.61 -18.44 2.81
CA ASN A 7 -6.47 -18.88 2.02
C ASN A 7 -5.93 -17.75 1.13
N GLU A 8 -4.72 -17.93 0.63
CA GLU A 8 -4.03 -16.98 -0.20
C GLU A 8 -4.74 -16.69 -1.53
N SER A 9 -5.46 -17.66 -2.10
CA SER A 9 -6.14 -17.45 -3.38
C SER A 9 -7.26 -16.41 -3.30
N GLN A 10 -7.95 -16.30 -2.15
CA GLN A 10 -8.95 -15.28 -1.92
C GLN A 10 -8.31 -13.88 -1.86
N ARG A 11 -7.17 -13.75 -1.17
CA ARG A 11 -6.40 -12.51 -1.13
C ARG A 11 -5.95 -12.07 -2.52
N LYS A 12 -5.38 -13.02 -3.28
CA LYS A 12 -4.96 -12.77 -4.66
C LYS A 12 -6.12 -12.35 -5.57
N ALA A 13 -7.27 -13.01 -5.44
CA ALA A 13 -8.44 -12.69 -6.24
C ALA A 13 -8.95 -11.26 -5.98
N GLU A 14 -8.93 -10.80 -4.72
CA GLU A 14 -9.33 -9.43 -4.38
C GLU A 14 -8.29 -8.42 -4.84
N ASN A 15 -7.00 -8.65 -4.56
CA ASN A 15 -5.92 -7.75 -4.98
C ASN A 15 -5.83 -7.61 -6.51
N PHE A 16 -6.15 -8.67 -7.24
CA PHE A 16 -6.23 -8.63 -8.70
C PHE A 16 -7.28 -7.60 -9.20
N LYS A 17 -8.30 -7.30 -8.37
CA LYS A 17 -9.35 -6.32 -8.66
C LYS A 17 -9.00 -4.87 -8.27
N MET A 18 -7.83 -4.63 -7.69
CA MET A 18 -7.43 -3.26 -7.34
C MET A 18 -7.31 -2.34 -8.55
N VAL A 19 -7.02 -2.89 -9.73
CA VAL A 19 -7.02 -2.12 -10.99
C VAL A 19 -8.43 -1.62 -11.35
N ASP A 20 -9.47 -2.40 -11.07
CA ASP A 20 -10.86 -1.98 -11.30
C ASP A 20 -11.24 -0.84 -10.33
N VAL A 21 -10.73 -0.90 -9.09
CA VAL A 21 -10.90 0.18 -8.10
C VAL A 21 -10.19 1.46 -8.56
N TYR A 22 -8.95 1.33 -9.02
CA TYR A 22 -8.20 2.46 -9.57
C TYR A 22 -8.96 3.12 -10.72
N ASN A 23 -9.38 2.34 -11.72
CA ASN A 23 -10.09 2.84 -12.89
C ASN A 23 -11.40 3.55 -12.49
N TYR A 24 -12.14 2.97 -11.53
CA TYR A 24 -13.39 3.57 -11.09
C TYR A 24 -13.20 5.00 -10.56
N PHE A 25 -12.14 5.25 -9.80
CA PHE A 25 -11.85 6.58 -9.27
C PHE A 25 -11.21 7.48 -10.33
N GLN A 26 -10.31 6.96 -11.15
CA GLN A 26 -9.65 7.70 -12.23
C GLN A 26 -10.65 8.20 -13.28
N ASP A 27 -11.68 7.40 -13.59
CA ASP A 27 -12.67 7.75 -14.61
C ASP A 27 -13.83 8.61 -14.06
N ARG A 28 -13.85 8.84 -12.73
CA ARG A 28 -14.98 9.51 -12.09
C ARG A 28 -14.97 11.02 -12.24
N ASP A 29 -13.80 11.60 -12.24
CA ASP A 29 -13.59 13.04 -12.34
C ASP A 29 -12.45 13.32 -13.32
N GLU A 30 -12.70 14.13 -14.34
CA GLU A 30 -11.67 14.51 -15.33
C GLU A 30 -10.63 15.49 -14.76
N LYS A 31 -10.87 16.04 -13.57
CA LYS A 31 -10.01 17.04 -12.94
C LYS A 31 -9.05 16.43 -11.94
N GLU A 32 -9.52 15.47 -11.15
CA GLU A 32 -8.74 14.82 -10.10
C GLU A 32 -8.17 13.52 -10.61
N ASN A 33 -6.83 13.42 -10.70
CA ASN A 33 -6.15 12.23 -11.24
C ASN A 33 -5.05 11.67 -10.33
N ASP A 34 -4.84 12.27 -9.16
CA ASP A 34 -3.85 11.88 -8.14
C ASP A 34 -4.35 10.80 -7.20
N ILE A 35 -4.61 9.63 -7.75
CA ILE A 35 -5.20 8.52 -7.02
C ILE A 35 -4.14 7.72 -6.25
N PHE A 36 -4.27 7.70 -4.92
CA PHE A 36 -3.53 6.80 -4.03
C PHE A 36 -4.45 5.72 -3.46
N ILE A 37 -4.12 4.45 -3.71
CA ILE A 37 -4.80 3.31 -3.08
C ILE A 37 -3.95 2.88 -1.89
N ALA A 38 -4.43 3.13 -0.68
CA ALA A 38 -3.71 2.86 0.56
C ALA A 38 -4.40 1.79 1.41
N GLY A 39 -3.62 0.92 2.04
CA GLY A 39 -4.17 -0.05 2.98
C GLY A 39 -3.29 -1.26 3.26
N ASP A 40 -3.85 -2.17 4.05
CA ASP A 40 -3.35 -3.53 4.24
C ASP A 40 -3.90 -4.43 3.12
N PHE A 41 -3.01 -4.94 2.29
CA PHE A 41 -3.34 -5.81 1.16
C PHE A 41 -3.18 -7.30 1.49
N ASN A 42 -2.72 -7.64 2.69
CA ASN A 42 -2.47 -9.01 3.14
C ASN A 42 -1.57 -9.85 2.21
N LEU A 43 -0.85 -9.18 1.29
CA LEU A 43 0.16 -9.73 0.39
C LEU A 43 1.25 -8.69 0.14
N TYR A 44 2.43 -9.17 -0.22
CA TYR A 44 3.54 -8.29 -0.60
C TYR A 44 3.24 -7.53 -1.90
N ALA A 45 3.66 -6.30 -2.00
CA ALA A 45 3.46 -5.49 -3.21
C ALA A 45 4.00 -6.16 -4.49
N LEU A 46 5.01 -7.02 -4.38
CA LEU A 46 5.57 -7.77 -5.51
C LEU A 46 4.79 -9.05 -5.88
N ASP A 47 3.68 -9.35 -5.18
CA ASP A 47 2.85 -10.50 -5.53
C ASP A 47 2.24 -10.35 -6.93
N GLU A 48 2.14 -11.47 -7.65
CA GLU A 48 1.60 -11.50 -9.02
C GLU A 48 0.17 -10.98 -9.15
N SER A 49 -0.61 -10.98 -8.06
CA SER A 49 -1.97 -10.45 -8.04
C SER A 49 -2.06 -8.95 -8.32
N PHE A 50 -0.97 -8.18 -8.11
CA PHE A 50 -0.90 -6.76 -8.47
C PHE A 50 -0.45 -6.51 -9.92
N ARG A 51 -0.19 -7.57 -10.71
CA ARG A 51 0.23 -7.43 -12.10
C ARG A 51 -0.71 -6.56 -12.96
N PRO A 52 -2.05 -6.60 -12.79
CA PRO A 52 -2.92 -5.69 -13.55
C PRO A 52 -2.63 -4.21 -13.27
N LEU A 53 -2.37 -3.82 -12.02
CA LEU A 53 -1.95 -2.47 -11.66
C LEU A 53 -0.63 -2.09 -12.37
N TYR A 54 0.39 -2.94 -12.28
CA TYR A 54 1.72 -2.64 -12.85
C TYR A 54 1.73 -2.60 -14.39
N LYS A 55 0.74 -3.23 -15.03
CA LYS A 55 0.57 -3.19 -16.49
C LYS A 55 -0.31 -2.05 -16.98
N HIS A 56 -0.86 -1.27 -16.05
CA HIS A 56 -1.72 -0.14 -16.40
C HIS A 56 -0.94 0.94 -17.15
N ALA A 57 -1.61 1.62 -18.11
CA ALA A 57 -1.01 2.67 -18.92
C ALA A 57 -0.51 3.86 -18.10
N ASP A 58 -1.08 4.10 -16.93
CA ASP A 58 -0.71 5.19 -16.02
C ASP A 58 0.52 4.87 -15.16
N LYS A 59 1.20 3.74 -15.41
CA LYS A 59 2.45 3.36 -14.73
C LYS A 59 2.28 3.29 -13.22
N ILE A 60 1.29 2.56 -12.75
CA ILE A 60 1.04 2.39 -11.32
C ILE A 60 2.18 1.61 -10.67
N THR A 61 2.62 2.09 -9.52
CA THR A 61 3.66 1.47 -8.69
C THR A 61 3.30 1.51 -7.21
N TYR A 62 4.16 0.94 -6.37
CA TYR A 62 4.04 0.97 -4.90
C TYR A 62 5.02 1.98 -4.29
N ALA A 63 4.68 2.51 -3.11
CA ALA A 63 5.51 3.48 -2.40
C ALA A 63 6.40 2.88 -1.32
N ILE A 64 5.92 1.87 -0.57
CA ILE A 64 6.67 1.28 0.53
C ILE A 64 7.57 0.16 -0.01
N ASP A 65 8.88 0.28 0.23
CA ASP A 65 9.85 -0.76 -0.15
C ASP A 65 9.45 -2.11 0.47
N PRO A 66 9.35 -3.20 -0.31
CA PRO A 66 9.00 -4.53 0.19
C PRO A 66 9.94 -5.09 1.27
N ALA A 67 11.14 -4.53 1.43
CA ALA A 67 12.05 -4.87 2.52
C ALA A 67 11.58 -4.32 3.87
N ILE A 68 10.78 -3.24 3.88
CA ILE A 68 10.23 -2.63 5.10
C ILE A 68 9.10 -3.51 5.62
N LYS A 69 9.23 -3.95 6.87
CA LYS A 69 8.20 -4.75 7.53
C LYS A 69 7.15 -3.85 8.15
N THR A 70 5.90 -4.11 7.84
CA THR A 70 4.74 -3.33 8.27
C THR A 70 3.82 -4.07 9.25
N THR A 71 4.14 -5.34 9.55
CA THR A 71 3.39 -6.13 10.54
C THR A 71 4.28 -6.69 11.64
N ILE A 72 3.68 -6.98 12.79
CA ILE A 72 4.34 -7.58 13.96
C ILE A 72 3.76 -8.98 14.19
N GLY A 73 4.53 -10.00 13.90
CA GLY A 73 4.19 -11.40 14.16
C GLY A 73 4.61 -11.86 15.56
N ALA A 74 4.40 -13.13 15.87
CA ALA A 74 4.75 -13.71 17.16
C ALA A 74 6.26 -13.67 17.49
N LYS A 75 7.12 -13.57 16.48
CA LYS A 75 8.58 -13.53 16.61
C LYS A 75 9.19 -12.15 16.34
N GLY A 76 8.38 -11.10 16.23
CA GLY A 76 8.78 -9.74 15.90
C GLY A 76 8.26 -9.27 14.55
N ARG A 77 8.93 -8.31 13.92
CA ARG A 77 8.55 -7.76 12.61
C ARG A 77 8.46 -8.86 11.55
N ALA A 78 7.36 -8.90 10.78
CA ALA A 78 7.03 -10.08 9.98
C ALA A 78 6.89 -9.78 8.48
N ASN A 79 5.79 -9.15 8.06
CA ASN A 79 5.43 -9.01 6.65
C ASN A 79 5.43 -7.54 6.22
N SER A 80 5.42 -7.31 4.90
CA SER A 80 5.25 -6.00 4.26
C SER A 80 3.91 -6.03 3.51
N TYR A 81 2.80 -5.82 4.23
CA TYR A 81 1.44 -5.94 3.70
C TYR A 81 0.75 -4.60 3.50
N ASP A 82 1.20 -3.58 4.24
CA ASP A 82 0.67 -2.23 4.14
C ASP A 82 1.45 -1.45 3.10
N ASN A 83 0.73 -0.79 2.19
CA ASN A 83 1.36 -0.05 1.11
C ASN A 83 0.45 1.06 0.57
N PHE A 84 1.02 1.87 -0.34
CA PHE A 84 0.30 2.82 -1.18
C PHE A 84 0.62 2.46 -2.64
N PHE A 85 -0.40 2.31 -3.48
CA PHE A 85 -0.25 2.22 -4.92
C PHE A 85 -0.70 3.53 -5.55
N PHE A 86 0.07 4.05 -6.49
CA PHE A 86 -0.17 5.35 -7.13
C PHE A 86 0.35 5.38 -8.55
N SER A 87 -0.13 6.34 -9.35
CA SER A 87 0.33 6.56 -10.71
C SER A 87 1.60 7.42 -10.72
N GLN A 88 2.68 6.91 -11.28
CA GLN A 88 3.89 7.71 -11.53
C GLN A 88 3.68 8.79 -12.61
N LYS A 89 2.61 8.68 -13.38
CA LYS A 89 2.28 9.62 -14.44
C LYS A 89 1.60 10.88 -13.89
N TYR A 90 0.73 10.68 -12.90
CA TYR A 90 -0.11 11.74 -12.36
C TYR A 90 0.37 12.25 -10.99
N SER A 91 0.61 11.39 -10.03
CA SER A 91 0.96 11.76 -8.65
C SER A 91 2.40 12.32 -8.55
N GLN A 92 2.63 13.49 -9.14
CA GLN A 92 3.92 14.19 -9.16
C GLN A 92 4.27 14.82 -7.81
N GLU A 93 3.28 15.01 -6.94
CA GLU A 93 3.42 15.49 -5.56
C GLU A 93 4.20 14.50 -4.69
N PHE A 94 4.20 13.22 -5.04
CA PHE A 94 4.95 12.24 -4.25
C PHE A 94 6.44 12.54 -4.30
N THR A 95 7.02 12.88 -3.14
CA THR A 95 8.43 13.27 -3.01
C THR A 95 9.41 12.11 -3.13
N GLY A 96 8.93 10.86 -3.21
CA GLY A 96 9.75 9.65 -3.11
C GLY A 96 10.07 9.25 -1.67
N SER A 97 9.63 10.03 -0.68
CA SER A 97 9.82 9.70 0.73
C SER A 97 8.65 8.90 1.27
N SER A 98 8.92 7.70 1.74
CA SER A 98 7.95 6.77 2.32
C SER A 98 8.60 5.86 3.34
N GLY A 99 7.79 5.21 4.19
CA GLY A 99 8.34 4.30 5.18
C GLY A 99 7.29 3.79 6.16
N ALA A 100 7.78 3.18 7.25
CA ALA A 100 6.99 2.75 8.38
C ALA A 100 7.45 3.47 9.66
N LEU A 101 6.48 3.91 10.48
CA LEU A 101 6.72 4.51 11.80
C LEU A 101 6.76 3.40 12.83
N ASP A 102 7.91 2.77 12.97
CA ASP A 102 8.08 1.63 13.86
C ASP A 102 8.08 2.05 15.33
N PHE A 103 6.97 1.84 15.99
CA PHE A 103 6.78 2.05 17.42
C PHE A 103 7.14 0.82 18.28
N SER A 104 7.51 -0.30 17.66
CA SER A 104 7.65 -1.58 18.35
C SER A 104 8.87 -1.64 19.28
N GLY A 105 9.91 -0.80 19.02
CA GLY A 105 11.11 -0.72 19.84
C GLY A 105 11.77 -2.09 20.07
N ASP A 106 12.23 -2.32 21.30
CA ASP A 106 12.91 -3.57 21.69
C ASP A 106 11.95 -4.69 22.10
N ASN A 107 10.64 -4.40 22.21
CA ASN A 107 9.63 -5.38 22.60
C ASN A 107 8.45 -5.44 21.64
N PRO A 108 8.65 -5.92 20.39
CA PRO A 108 7.58 -5.99 19.41
C PRO A 108 6.37 -6.84 19.86
N LYS A 109 6.62 -7.90 20.63
CA LYS A 109 5.54 -8.76 21.14
C LYS A 109 4.58 -7.99 22.03
N LEU A 110 5.10 -7.23 22.98
CA LEU A 110 4.27 -6.41 23.87
C LEU A 110 3.49 -5.36 23.07
N MET A 111 4.15 -4.66 22.16
CA MET A 111 3.51 -3.64 21.33
C MET A 111 2.38 -4.22 20.46
N ARG A 112 2.57 -5.41 19.91
CA ARG A 112 1.52 -6.16 19.21
C ARG A 112 0.28 -6.43 20.07
N GLU A 113 0.50 -6.77 21.34
CA GLU A 113 -0.60 -7.12 22.27
C GLU A 113 -1.36 -5.89 22.76
N ILE A 114 -0.67 -4.74 22.99
CA ILE A 114 -1.26 -3.57 23.63
C ILE A 114 -1.63 -2.44 22.66
N ILE A 115 -1.07 -2.41 21.45
CA ILE A 115 -1.29 -1.35 20.48
C ILE A 115 -1.84 -1.91 19.17
N SER A 116 -1.02 -2.60 18.38
CA SER A 116 -1.39 -3.13 17.07
C SER A 116 -0.38 -4.17 16.58
N ASP A 117 -0.84 -5.10 15.78
CA ASP A 117 0.00 -6.01 15.00
C ASP A 117 0.40 -5.43 13.63
N HIS A 118 -0.02 -4.18 13.32
CA HIS A 118 0.45 -3.41 12.17
C HIS A 118 1.27 -2.20 12.61
N ILE A 119 2.26 -1.83 11.79
CA ILE A 119 3.10 -0.64 11.94
C ILE A 119 2.58 0.42 10.95
N PRO A 120 2.23 1.63 11.40
CA PRO A 120 1.77 2.69 10.51
C PRO A 120 2.77 2.97 9.39
N VAL A 121 2.27 3.09 8.17
CA VAL A 121 3.04 3.49 7.00
C VAL A 121 2.72 4.92 6.58
N PHE A 122 3.66 5.59 5.95
CA PHE A 122 3.50 6.96 5.50
C PHE A 122 4.11 7.19 4.11
N ILE A 123 3.59 8.19 3.42
CA ILE A 123 4.19 8.85 2.26
C ILE A 123 4.30 10.34 2.55
N VAL A 124 5.22 11.02 1.86
CA VAL A 124 5.34 12.49 1.91
C VAL A 124 4.96 13.04 0.54
N VAL A 125 3.98 13.93 0.52
CA VAL A 125 3.53 14.65 -0.67
C VAL A 125 3.82 16.14 -0.53
N GLU A 126 4.11 16.79 -1.64
CA GLU A 126 4.39 18.23 -1.71
C GLU A 126 3.18 18.95 -2.32
N THR A 127 2.37 19.56 -1.48
CA THR A 127 1.11 20.23 -1.86
C THR A 127 1.31 21.45 -2.77
N SER A 128 2.54 21.95 -2.93
CA SER A 128 2.83 23.04 -3.87
C SER A 128 2.99 22.59 -5.32
N LYS A 129 2.95 21.29 -5.57
CA LYS A 129 3.05 20.68 -6.91
C LYS A 129 1.74 20.09 -7.41
N ASP A 130 0.66 20.35 -6.69
CA ASP A 130 -0.68 20.03 -7.12
C ASP A 130 -0.97 20.76 -8.44
N ASP A 131 -1.33 20.04 -9.51
CA ASP A 131 -1.40 20.51 -10.89
C ASP A 131 -2.81 20.39 -11.53
N ASP A 132 -3.85 20.05 -10.72
CA ASP A 132 -5.24 19.92 -11.14
C ASP A 132 -6.28 20.70 -10.30
#